data_09dd019e2937ecc521e6c78d733a7593
#
_entry.id   09dd019e2937ecc521e6c78d733a7593
#
_cell.length_a   1.000
_cell.length_b   1.000
_cell.length_c   1.000
_cell.angle_alpha   90.00
_cell.angle_beta   90.00
_cell.angle_gamma   90.00
#
_symmetry.space_group_name_H-M   'P 1'
#
loop_
_entity.id
_entity.type
_entity.pdbx_description
1 polymer ?
#
loop_
_entity_poly.entity_id
_entity_poly.type
_entity_poly.pdbx_seq_one_letter_code
_entity_poly.pdbx_strand_id
1 'polypeptide(L)'
;VGWAPAKSSCTIHRHQNCFLSGVVYIKAEENCGDIEFENFNHRDISVEPRHKNTIYNVERFRVTPKPGLLLLFPSNMYHKIHENNSNKDRISVPFDVMPTSFLNKYIENNEV
;
A
#
# COMPACT_ATOMS: atom_id res chain seq x y z
N VAL A 1 10.65 3.42 9.54
CA VAL A 1 9.78 2.59 10.37
C VAL A 1 8.43 3.29 10.53
N GLY A 2 7.37 2.60 10.17
CA GLY A 2 6.01 3.09 10.37
C GLY A 2 5.50 2.72 11.76
N TRP A 3 5.11 3.71 12.50
CA TRP A 3 4.49 3.54 13.82
C TRP A 3 3.07 4.10 13.77
N ALA A 4 2.10 3.26 14.06
CA ALA A 4 0.69 3.62 14.02
C ALA A 4 0.03 3.32 15.36
N PRO A 5 -0.02 4.30 16.26
CA PRO A 5 -0.70 4.14 17.54
C PRO A 5 -2.20 3.90 17.33
N ALA A 6 -2.87 3.50 18.41
CA ALA A 6 -4.32 3.35 18.40
C ALA A 6 -5.00 4.62 17.86
N LYS A 7 -6.07 4.45 17.08
CA LYS A 7 -6.85 5.53 16.43
C LYS A 7 -6.16 6.26 15.28
N SER A 8 -4.94 5.89 14.90
CA SER A 8 -4.27 6.48 13.75
C SER A 8 -4.71 5.84 12.43
N SER A 9 -4.64 6.61 11.36
CA SER A 9 -4.92 6.17 10.00
C SER A 9 -4.01 6.94 9.03
N CYS A 10 -3.99 6.50 7.77
CA CYS A 10 -3.29 7.21 6.71
C CYS A 10 -4.21 7.41 5.51
N THR A 11 -4.24 8.63 5.00
CA THR A 11 -5.07 9.01 3.86
C THR A 11 -4.60 8.32 2.58
N ILE A 12 -5.49 8.28 1.59
CA ILE A 12 -5.18 7.69 0.29
C ILE A 12 -4.02 8.43 -0.38
N HIS A 13 -3.04 7.70 -0.85
CA HIS A 13 -1.86 8.22 -1.53
C HIS A 13 -1.22 7.17 -2.44
N ARG A 14 -0.22 7.61 -3.19
CA ARG A 14 0.67 6.76 -3.98
C ARG A 14 2.09 7.28 -3.86
N HIS A 15 3.05 6.46 -4.23
CA HIS A 15 4.47 6.83 -4.19
C HIS A 15 4.95 7.24 -5.59
N GLN A 16 5.82 8.24 -5.65
CA GLN A 16 6.43 8.72 -6.88
C GLN A 16 7.93 8.39 -6.87
N ASN A 17 8.52 8.37 -8.06
CA ASN A 17 9.96 8.15 -8.27
C ASN A 17 10.47 6.81 -7.73
N CYS A 18 9.63 5.81 -7.66
CA CYS A 18 10.00 4.45 -7.30
C CYS A 18 9.26 3.45 -8.18
N PHE A 19 9.80 2.25 -8.27
CA PHE A 19 9.26 1.19 -9.12
C PHE A 19 8.24 0.33 -8.39
N LEU A 20 8.63 -0.16 -7.22
CA LEU A 20 7.76 -0.92 -6.33
C LEU A 20 7.75 -0.27 -4.96
N SER A 21 6.65 -0.41 -4.28
CA SER A 21 6.52 -0.10 -2.87
C SER A 21 6.21 -1.37 -2.10
N GLY A 22 6.58 -1.40 -0.85
CA GLY A 22 6.31 -2.54 -0.01
C GLY A 22 6.21 -2.17 1.45
N VAL A 23 5.73 -3.12 2.22
CA VAL A 23 5.65 -2.99 3.67
C VAL A 23 5.80 -4.36 4.32
N VAL A 24 6.59 -4.41 5.37
CA VAL A 24 6.69 -5.57 6.27
C VAL A 24 6.04 -5.20 7.59
N TYR A 25 5.12 -6.02 8.06
CA TYR A 25 4.49 -5.83 9.35
C TYR A 25 5.28 -6.55 10.43
N ILE A 26 5.76 -5.79 11.41
CA ILE A 26 6.49 -6.31 12.56
C ILE A 26 5.53 -6.64 13.69
N LYS A 27 4.60 -5.72 13.98
CA LYS A 27 3.60 -5.85 15.02
C LYS A 27 2.24 -5.46 14.46
N ALA A 28 1.31 -6.39 14.49
CA ALA A 28 -0.05 -6.18 14.00
C ALA A 28 -1.00 -7.05 14.80
N GLU A 29 -1.82 -6.42 15.62
CA GLU A 29 -2.86 -7.08 16.39
C GLU A 29 -4.18 -7.13 15.60
N GLU A 30 -5.14 -7.88 16.08
CA GLU A 30 -6.48 -7.88 15.53
C GLU A 30 -7.08 -6.47 15.54
N ASN A 31 -7.76 -6.07 14.48
CA ASN A 31 -8.36 -4.74 14.32
C ASN A 31 -7.35 -3.58 14.27
N CYS A 32 -6.11 -3.83 13.91
CA CYS A 32 -5.09 -2.79 13.83
C CYS A 32 -5.21 -1.87 12.60
N GLY A 33 -6.21 -2.09 11.75
CA GLY A 33 -6.43 -1.32 10.53
C GLY A 33 -5.87 -2.00 9.29
N ASP A 34 -6.74 -2.24 8.31
CA ASP A 34 -6.37 -2.83 7.03
C ASP A 34 -5.67 -1.82 6.13
N ILE A 35 -4.87 -2.31 5.21
CA ILE A 35 -4.43 -1.54 4.05
C ILE A 35 -5.41 -1.83 2.90
N GLU A 36 -5.91 -0.77 2.27
CA GLU A 36 -6.84 -0.84 1.16
C GLU A 36 -6.18 -0.30 -0.09
N PHE A 37 -6.29 -1.06 -1.17
CA PHE A 37 -5.74 -0.71 -2.48
C PHE A 37 -6.84 -0.40 -3.47
N GLU A 38 -6.61 0.59 -4.35
CA GLU A 38 -7.40 0.80 -5.55
C GLU A 38 -6.81 -0.02 -6.70
N ASN A 39 -7.67 -0.78 -7.39
CA ASN A 39 -7.23 -1.63 -8.48
C ASN A 39 -6.97 -0.81 -9.75
N PHE A 40 -5.88 -1.10 -10.45
CA PHE A 40 -5.56 -0.50 -11.75
C PHE A 40 -6.58 -0.80 -12.84
N ASN A 41 -7.29 -1.90 -12.71
CA ASN A 41 -8.30 -2.32 -13.69
C ASN A 41 -9.61 -1.56 -13.54
N HIS A 42 -9.63 -0.52 -12.73
CA HIS A 42 -10.77 0.38 -12.64
C HIS A 42 -11.03 1.00 -14.01
N ARG A 43 -12.24 0.81 -14.51
CA ARG A 43 -12.67 1.37 -15.79
C ARG A 43 -13.60 2.54 -15.55
N ASP A 44 -13.49 3.56 -16.40
CA ASP A 44 -14.39 4.72 -16.39
C ASP A 44 -15.84 4.37 -16.72
N ILE A 45 -16.07 3.16 -17.23
CA ILE A 45 -17.41 2.65 -17.55
C ILE A 45 -17.87 1.78 -16.39
N SER A 46 -18.96 2.18 -15.76
CA SER A 46 -19.54 1.48 -14.62
C SER A 46 -20.35 0.25 -15.07
N VAL A 47 -19.66 -0.73 -15.61
CA VAL A 47 -20.21 -2.05 -15.89
C VAL A 47 -19.55 -3.06 -14.98
N GLU A 48 -20.34 -3.78 -14.21
CA GLU A 48 -19.83 -4.80 -13.31
C GLU A 48 -20.11 -6.22 -13.84
N PRO A 49 -19.32 -6.71 -14.80
CA PRO A 49 -19.58 -8.00 -15.43
C PRO A 49 -19.00 -9.15 -14.63
N ARG A 50 -19.21 -9.17 -13.33
CA ARG A 50 -18.61 -10.20 -12.50
C ARG A 50 -19.65 -11.15 -11.90
N HIS A 51 -19.29 -12.42 -11.88
CA HIS A 51 -20.06 -13.44 -11.18
C HIS A 51 -19.57 -13.65 -9.75
N LYS A 52 -18.30 -13.35 -9.51
CA LYS A 52 -17.63 -13.51 -8.22
C LYS A 52 -16.57 -12.42 -8.05
N ASN A 53 -16.50 -11.84 -6.86
CA ASN A 53 -15.45 -10.86 -6.54
C ASN A 53 -14.09 -11.52 -6.38
N THR A 54 -13.10 -10.98 -7.05
CA THR A 54 -11.68 -11.34 -6.90
C THR A 54 -10.85 -10.07 -6.82
N ILE A 55 -9.60 -10.17 -6.40
CA ILE A 55 -8.70 -9.01 -6.37
C ILE A 55 -8.45 -8.41 -7.75
N TYR A 56 -8.77 -9.14 -8.82
CA TYR A 56 -8.55 -8.69 -10.20
C TYR A 56 -9.73 -7.91 -10.79
N ASN A 57 -10.92 -8.07 -10.24
CA ASN A 57 -12.13 -7.47 -10.81
C ASN A 57 -12.89 -6.51 -9.88
N VAL A 58 -12.44 -6.35 -8.65
CA VAL A 58 -13.01 -5.38 -7.73
C VAL A 58 -12.30 -4.03 -7.89
N GLU A 59 -13.03 -2.96 -7.65
CA GLU A 59 -12.46 -1.60 -7.66
C GLU A 59 -11.45 -1.41 -6.54
N ARG A 60 -11.75 -1.93 -5.37
CA ARG A 60 -10.92 -1.85 -4.17
C ARG A 60 -10.88 -3.18 -3.46
N PHE A 61 -9.76 -3.44 -2.80
CA PHE A 61 -9.62 -4.61 -1.94
C PHE A 61 -8.78 -4.28 -0.71
N ARG A 62 -9.01 -5.03 0.35
CA ARG A 62 -8.31 -4.85 1.63
C ARG A 62 -7.43 -6.04 1.94
N VAL A 63 -6.31 -5.76 2.59
CA VAL A 63 -5.44 -6.78 3.17
C VAL A 63 -5.32 -6.50 4.66
N THR A 64 -5.61 -7.53 5.45
CA THR A 64 -5.47 -7.46 6.91
C THR A 64 -4.02 -7.71 7.30
N PRO A 65 -3.35 -6.77 7.97
CA PRO A 65 -1.99 -6.97 8.43
C PRO A 65 -1.85 -8.12 9.40
N LYS A 66 -0.74 -8.84 9.28
CA LYS A 66 -0.32 -9.90 10.23
C LYS A 66 1.17 -9.76 10.49
N PRO A 67 1.66 -10.09 11.69
CA PRO A 67 3.09 -10.10 11.93
C PRO A 67 3.84 -10.99 10.93
N GLY A 68 4.90 -10.46 10.33
CA GLY A 68 5.69 -11.16 9.31
C GLY A 68 5.14 -11.09 7.88
N LEU A 69 3.97 -10.48 7.67
CA LEU A 69 3.43 -10.30 6.32
C LEU A 69 4.25 -9.26 5.56
N LEU A 70 4.70 -9.63 4.37
CA LEU A 70 5.31 -8.75 3.38
C LEU A 70 4.32 -8.50 2.25
N LEU A 71 4.04 -7.24 1.96
CA LEU A 71 3.29 -6.81 0.79
C LEU A 71 4.22 -6.10 -0.19
N LEU A 72 4.08 -6.42 -1.47
CA LEU A 72 4.71 -5.72 -2.57
C LEU A 72 3.64 -5.29 -3.57
N PHE A 73 3.71 -4.07 -4.01
CA PHE A 73 2.75 -3.52 -4.97
C PHE A 73 3.40 -2.45 -5.84
N PRO A 74 2.85 -2.19 -7.04
CA PRO A 74 3.33 -1.10 -7.88
C PRO A 74 3.27 0.23 -7.15
N SER A 75 4.33 1.03 -7.25
CA SER A 75 4.46 2.28 -6.49
C SER A 75 3.36 3.30 -6.79
N ASN A 76 2.81 3.28 -8.00
CA ASN A 76 1.74 4.18 -8.43
C ASN A 76 0.33 3.69 -8.05
N MET A 77 0.23 2.56 -7.38
CA MET A 77 -1.06 2.05 -6.89
C MET A 77 -1.52 2.87 -5.68
N TYR A 78 -2.71 3.47 -5.80
CA TYR A 78 -3.30 4.20 -4.68
C TYR A 78 -3.67 3.27 -3.55
N HIS A 79 -3.34 3.66 -2.36
CA HIS A 79 -3.65 2.92 -1.15
C HIS A 79 -3.90 3.85 0.02
N LYS A 80 -4.62 3.34 1.00
CA LYS A 80 -4.84 4.01 2.29
C LYS A 80 -4.80 2.99 3.41
N ILE A 81 -4.60 3.48 4.61
CA ILE A 81 -4.54 2.66 5.81
C ILE A 81 -5.71 3.04 6.72
N HIS A 82 -6.55 2.07 7.01
CA HIS A 82 -7.70 2.24 7.88
C HIS A 82 -7.29 2.45 9.33
N GLU A 83 -8.18 3.03 10.10
CA GLU A 83 -7.94 3.34 11.50
C GLU A 83 -7.53 2.10 12.30
N ASN A 84 -6.53 2.26 13.16
CA ASN A 84 -6.14 1.25 14.12
C ASN A 84 -7.14 1.26 15.28
N ASN A 85 -8.08 0.33 15.25
CA ASN A 85 -9.10 0.16 16.27
C ASN A 85 -8.70 -0.84 17.38
N SER A 86 -7.45 -1.26 17.39
CA SER A 86 -6.90 -2.06 18.48
C SER A 86 -6.43 -1.17 19.64
N ASN A 87 -6.12 -1.78 20.77
CA ASN A 87 -5.55 -1.08 21.94
C ASN A 87 -4.03 -1.00 21.89
N LYS A 88 -3.40 -1.46 20.80
CA LYS A 88 -1.95 -1.57 20.67
C LYS A 88 -1.45 -0.87 19.42
N ASP A 89 -0.19 -0.54 19.41
CA ASP A 89 0.45 0.04 18.25
C ASP A 89 0.65 -0.99 17.16
N ARG A 90 0.49 -0.58 15.90
CA ARG A 90 0.94 -1.34 14.74
C ARG A 90 2.31 -0.80 14.34
N ILE A 91 3.27 -1.70 14.15
CA ILE A 91 4.62 -1.37 13.73
C ILE A 91 4.89 -2.05 12.39
N SER A 92 5.30 -1.26 11.41
CA SER A 92 5.63 -1.73 10.07
C SER A 92 6.88 -1.05 9.54
N VAL A 93 7.52 -1.69 8.56
CA VAL A 93 8.66 -1.13 7.85
C VAL A 93 8.25 -0.94 6.41
N PRO A 94 7.85 0.29 6.00
CA PRO A 94 7.63 0.61 4.60
C PRO A 94 8.95 0.77 3.88
N PHE A 95 8.98 0.43 2.59
CA PHE A 95 10.14 0.61 1.74
C PHE A 95 9.73 0.81 0.29
N ASP A 96 10.60 1.46 -0.47
CA ASP A 96 10.46 1.65 -1.89
C ASP A 96 11.64 1.02 -2.61
N VAL A 97 11.38 0.44 -3.78
CA VAL A 97 12.38 -0.17 -4.63
C VAL A 97 12.57 0.68 -5.87
N MET A 98 13.81 1.02 -6.16
CA MET A 98 14.18 1.85 -7.29
C MET A 98 15.32 1.19 -8.05
N PRO A 99 15.24 1.06 -9.41
CA PRO A 99 16.35 0.56 -10.19
C PRO A 99 17.56 1.51 -10.09
N THR A 100 18.73 0.98 -9.83
CA THR A 100 19.96 1.79 -9.68
C THR A 100 20.28 2.63 -10.93
N SER A 101 20.10 2.04 -12.11
CA SER A 101 20.31 2.75 -13.38
C SER A 101 19.34 3.92 -13.58
N PHE A 102 18.10 3.76 -13.16
CA PHE A 102 17.13 4.84 -13.19
C PHE A 102 17.50 5.97 -12.24
N LEU A 103 17.90 5.65 -11.03
CA LEU A 103 18.32 6.64 -10.04
C LEU A 103 19.54 7.44 -10.53
N ASN A 104 20.54 6.78 -11.08
CA ASN A 104 21.73 7.44 -11.62
C ASN A 104 21.38 8.42 -12.74
N LYS A 105 20.55 8.00 -13.70
CA LYS A 105 20.09 8.90 -14.77
C LYS A 105 19.29 10.07 -14.24
N TYR A 106 18.46 9.85 -13.26
CA TYR A 106 17.67 10.90 -12.65
C TYR A 106 18.56 11.96 -11.98
N ILE A 107 19.56 11.51 -11.24
CA ILE A 107 20.51 12.40 -10.57
C ILE A 107 21.32 13.19 -11.59
N GLU A 108 21.89 12.53 -12.62
CA GLU A 108 22.69 13.16 -13.65
C GLU A 108 21.93 14.23 -14.44
N ASN A 109 20.68 13.96 -14.80
CA ASN A 109 19.88 14.84 -15.65
C ASN A 109 19.15 15.93 -14.89
N ASN A 110 18.92 15.79 -13.60
CA ASN A 110 18.09 16.70 -12.81
C ASN A 110 18.83 17.39 -11.68
N GLU A 111 20.11 17.14 -11.51
CA GLU A 111 20.96 17.74 -10.48
C GLU A 111 20.36 17.65 -9.06
N VAL A 112 19.83 16.48 -8.75
CA VAL A 112 19.17 16.25 -7.46
C VAL A 112 20.17 16.18 -6.32
#